data_14059daeb1db857ce2776ee23387732a
#
_entry.id   14059daeb1db857ce2776ee23387732a
#
_cell.length_a   1.000
_cell.length_b   1.000
_cell.length_c   1.000
_cell.angle_alpha   90.00
_cell.angle_beta   90.00
_cell.angle_gamma   90.00
#
_symmetry.space_group_name_H-M   'P 1'
#
loop_
_entity.id
_entity.type
_entity.pdbx_description
1 polymer ?
#
loop_
_entity_poly.entity_id
_entity_poly.type
_entity_poly.pdbx_seq_one_letter_code
_entity_poly.pdbx_strand_id
1 'polypeptide(L)'
;MKFQGTSNYVATQDLMLSVNAAITLKRPLLVKGEPGTGKTMLAEEVATALKLPLLQWHIKSTTKAQQGLYEYDAVSRLRDSQLGEEKVKDIHNYIVKGVLWQAFTADQPVALLIDEIDKADIEFPNDLLRELDRMEFYCYETRELIKARHRPLVFITSNNEKELPDAFLRRCFFHYIKFPDAETMAKIVAVHFPGLKQELLGAAMKTFFDVRNLPGLKKKPSTSELLDWLKLLLAEDIPAEALQSKDEKVAVPPLVGALLKNEQDVSLFEKLVFMQRNNR
;
A
#
# COMPACT_ATOMS: atom_id res chain seq x y z
N MET A 1 12.06 -14.94 14.24
CA MET A 1 10.63 -14.69 13.96
C MET A 1 10.33 -15.14 12.55
N LYS A 2 9.19 -15.80 12.30
CA LYS A 2 8.75 -16.20 10.95
C LYS A 2 7.29 -15.79 10.77
N PHE A 3 6.98 -15.17 9.63
CA PHE A 3 5.62 -14.88 9.21
C PHE A 3 4.99 -16.13 8.57
N GLN A 4 3.80 -16.51 9.02
CA GLN A 4 3.06 -17.70 8.55
C GLN A 4 1.68 -17.34 7.99
N GLY A 5 1.42 -16.05 7.72
CA GLY A 5 0.11 -15.54 7.35
C GLY A 5 -0.73 -15.15 8.57
N THR A 6 -1.89 -14.58 8.30
CA THR A 6 -2.91 -14.20 9.29
C THR A 6 -4.29 -14.63 8.81
N SER A 7 -5.29 -14.56 9.67
CA SER A 7 -6.70 -14.83 9.30
C SER A 7 -7.29 -13.70 8.43
N ASN A 8 -6.69 -12.50 8.48
CA ASN A 8 -7.23 -11.30 7.86
C ASN A 8 -6.59 -10.98 6.50
N TYR A 9 -5.52 -11.70 6.15
CA TYR A 9 -4.76 -11.46 4.93
C TYR A 9 -4.40 -12.76 4.21
N VAL A 10 -4.82 -12.89 2.96
CA VAL A 10 -4.52 -14.06 2.13
C VAL A 10 -3.11 -13.93 1.58
N ALA A 11 -2.12 -14.44 2.32
CA ALA A 11 -0.73 -14.46 1.87
C ALA A 11 -0.47 -15.72 1.03
N THR A 12 0.03 -15.54 -0.18
CA THR A 12 0.54 -16.66 -0.98
C THR A 12 1.82 -17.23 -0.35
N GLN A 13 2.13 -18.49 -0.64
CA GLN A 13 3.35 -19.13 -0.12
C GLN A 13 4.62 -18.36 -0.55
N ASP A 14 4.67 -17.89 -1.78
CA ASP A 14 5.79 -17.11 -2.31
C ASP A 14 5.95 -15.77 -1.59
N LEU A 15 4.83 -15.07 -1.28
CA LEU A 15 4.85 -13.85 -0.50
C LEU A 15 5.37 -14.08 0.92
N MET A 16 4.90 -15.15 1.59
CA MET A 16 5.41 -15.52 2.92
C MET A 16 6.90 -15.82 2.92
N LEU A 17 7.39 -16.53 1.88
CA LEU A 17 8.82 -16.78 1.71
C LEU A 17 9.59 -15.48 1.52
N SER A 18 9.07 -14.54 0.73
CA SER A 18 9.69 -13.23 0.48
C SER A 18 9.80 -12.39 1.75
N VAL A 19 8.73 -12.34 2.56
CA VAL A 19 8.74 -11.67 3.88
C VAL A 19 9.82 -12.29 4.77
N ASN A 20 9.85 -13.62 4.88
CA ASN A 20 10.81 -14.32 5.73
C ASN A 20 12.26 -14.19 5.22
N ALA A 21 12.47 -14.13 3.91
CA ALA A 21 13.77 -13.85 3.33
C ALA A 21 14.26 -12.45 3.68
N ALA A 22 13.41 -11.43 3.57
CA ALA A 22 13.73 -10.05 3.95
C ALA A 22 14.11 -9.94 5.43
N ILE A 23 13.37 -10.62 6.31
CA ILE A 23 13.68 -10.70 7.75
C ILE A 23 15.05 -11.34 7.97
N THR A 24 15.34 -12.47 7.33
CA THR A 24 16.59 -13.22 7.48
C THR A 24 17.79 -12.44 6.97
N LEU A 25 17.64 -11.79 5.81
CA LEU A 25 18.70 -11.00 5.17
C LEU A 25 18.86 -9.61 5.83
N LYS A 26 17.93 -9.22 6.71
CA LYS A 26 17.89 -7.89 7.31
C LYS A 26 17.89 -6.78 6.24
N ARG A 27 17.15 -6.99 5.15
CA ARG A 27 16.98 -6.03 4.05
C ARG A 27 15.57 -5.48 4.00
N PRO A 28 15.36 -4.25 3.53
CA PRO A 28 14.02 -3.75 3.24
C PRO A 28 13.30 -4.68 2.26
N LEU A 29 12.02 -4.96 2.51
CA LEU A 29 11.15 -5.65 1.56
C LEU A 29 10.46 -4.63 0.67
N LEU A 30 10.85 -4.58 -0.60
CA LEU A 30 10.17 -3.78 -1.60
C LEU A 30 9.05 -4.60 -2.23
N VAL A 31 7.82 -4.17 -2.01
CA VAL A 31 6.61 -4.79 -2.55
C VAL A 31 6.05 -3.93 -3.66
N LYS A 32 6.11 -4.41 -4.89
CA LYS A 32 5.47 -3.79 -6.05
C LYS A 32 4.19 -4.53 -6.44
N GLY A 33 3.27 -3.85 -7.08
CA GLY A 33 2.04 -4.43 -7.60
C GLY A 33 1.03 -3.36 -7.99
N GLU A 34 -0.03 -3.77 -8.66
CA GLU A 34 -1.13 -2.87 -9.03
C GLU A 34 -1.75 -2.22 -7.78
N PRO A 35 -2.36 -1.02 -7.92
CA PRO A 35 -3.16 -0.43 -6.84
C PRO A 35 -4.22 -1.40 -6.33
N GLY A 36 -4.49 -1.38 -5.02
CA GLY A 36 -5.53 -2.22 -4.41
C GLY A 36 -5.18 -3.72 -4.29
N THR A 37 -3.91 -4.12 -4.43
CA THR A 37 -3.46 -5.52 -4.24
C THR A 37 -3.05 -5.85 -2.80
N GLY A 38 -3.33 -4.97 -1.83
CA GLY A 38 -3.09 -5.24 -0.41
C GLY A 38 -1.64 -5.04 0.06
N LYS A 39 -0.83 -4.23 -0.62
CA LYS A 39 0.58 -3.97 -0.27
C LYS A 39 0.75 -3.33 1.11
N THR A 40 -0.02 -2.29 1.41
CA THR A 40 -0.02 -1.59 2.70
C THR A 40 -0.50 -2.53 3.81
N MET A 41 -1.61 -3.25 3.56
CA MET A 41 -2.17 -4.23 4.49
C MET A 41 -1.19 -5.37 4.82
N LEU A 42 -0.33 -5.77 3.87
CA LEU A 42 0.72 -6.76 4.15
C LEU A 42 1.63 -6.32 5.30
N ALA A 43 2.09 -5.07 5.29
CA ALA A 43 2.97 -4.55 6.34
C ALA A 43 2.27 -4.52 7.71
N GLU A 44 1.00 -4.13 7.73
CA GLU A 44 0.16 -4.11 8.93
C GLU A 44 -0.03 -5.51 9.52
N GLU A 45 -0.36 -6.48 8.66
CA GLU A 45 -0.60 -7.86 9.08
C GLU A 45 0.69 -8.58 9.50
N VAL A 46 1.82 -8.31 8.84
CA VAL A 46 3.11 -8.85 9.29
C VAL A 46 3.53 -8.22 10.62
N ALA A 47 3.37 -6.92 10.80
CA ALA A 47 3.66 -6.25 12.07
C ALA A 47 2.81 -6.83 13.21
N THR A 48 1.52 -7.01 12.98
CA THR A 48 0.58 -7.63 13.94
C THR A 48 0.98 -9.07 14.27
N ALA A 49 1.23 -9.90 13.26
CA ALA A 49 1.62 -11.31 13.44
C ALA A 49 2.94 -11.47 14.20
N LEU A 50 3.88 -10.54 14.00
CA LEU A 50 5.18 -10.54 14.69
C LEU A 50 5.17 -9.74 16.00
N LYS A 51 4.04 -9.15 16.36
CA LYS A 51 3.85 -8.30 17.56
C LYS A 51 4.82 -7.11 17.60
N LEU A 52 5.06 -6.49 16.43
CA LEU A 52 5.89 -5.31 16.28
C LEU A 52 5.00 -4.06 16.21
N PRO A 53 5.33 -2.96 16.91
CA PRO A 53 4.73 -1.67 16.62
C PRO A 53 5.01 -1.29 15.18
N LEU A 54 4.01 -0.75 14.48
CA LEU A 54 4.12 -0.29 13.10
C LEU A 54 4.24 1.23 13.08
N LEU A 55 5.33 1.73 12.49
CA LEU A 55 5.50 3.12 12.12
C LEU A 55 5.24 3.25 10.63
N GLN A 56 4.44 4.25 10.23
CA GLN A 56 4.05 4.45 8.84
C GLN A 56 4.49 5.81 8.32
N TRP A 57 5.06 5.82 7.13
CA TRP A 57 5.42 7.03 6.41
C TRP A 57 4.77 7.02 5.03
N HIS A 58 3.69 7.76 4.87
CA HIS A 58 3.02 7.94 3.60
C HIS A 58 3.73 8.99 2.75
N ILE A 59 4.24 8.56 1.62
CA ILE A 59 5.00 9.42 0.71
C ILE A 59 4.05 10.20 -0.20
N LYS A 60 4.32 11.50 -0.32
CA LYS A 60 3.62 12.42 -1.23
C LYS A 60 4.60 12.95 -2.26
N SER A 61 4.10 13.55 -3.33
CA SER A 61 4.95 14.17 -4.37
C SER A 61 5.86 15.29 -3.84
N THR A 62 5.49 15.89 -2.72
CA THR A 62 6.26 16.97 -2.05
C THR A 62 7.15 16.46 -0.92
N THR A 63 7.11 15.16 -0.61
CA THR A 63 7.88 14.60 0.50
C THR A 63 9.38 14.62 0.18
N LYS A 64 10.17 15.10 1.14
CA LYS A 64 11.64 15.09 1.08
C LYS A 64 12.19 14.02 2.02
N ALA A 65 13.31 13.39 1.64
CA ALA A 65 13.96 12.36 2.46
C ALA A 65 14.34 12.86 3.86
N GLN A 66 14.77 14.12 3.96
CA GLN A 66 15.08 14.79 5.23
C GLN A 66 13.92 14.76 6.23
N GLN A 67 12.66 14.86 5.77
CA GLN A 67 11.48 14.84 6.65
C GLN A 67 11.30 13.49 7.36
N GLY A 68 11.76 12.41 6.76
CA GLY A 68 11.79 11.10 7.40
C GLY A 68 12.84 11.01 8.52
N LEU A 69 13.89 11.83 8.44
CA LEU A 69 14.93 11.91 9.44
C LEU A 69 14.51 12.87 10.55
N TYR A 70 14.49 14.15 10.29
CA TYR A 70 14.05 15.19 11.20
C TYR A 70 13.84 16.52 10.47
N GLU A 71 13.13 17.43 11.11
CA GLU A 71 13.00 18.82 10.70
C GLU A 71 13.46 19.73 11.82
N TYR A 72 14.20 20.79 11.48
CA TYR A 72 14.63 21.79 12.44
C TYR A 72 13.71 23.01 12.37
N ASP A 73 12.99 23.30 13.47
CA ASP A 73 12.10 24.45 13.60
C ASP A 73 12.86 25.72 13.98
N ALA A 74 13.61 26.24 13.00
CA ALA A 74 14.39 27.47 13.17
C ALA A 74 13.51 28.70 13.45
N VAL A 75 12.27 28.71 12.91
CA VAL A 75 11.33 29.84 13.07
C VAL A 75 10.87 29.94 14.52
N SER A 76 10.42 28.83 15.10
CA SER A 76 10.04 28.80 16.51
C SER A 76 11.20 29.16 17.43
N ARG A 77 12.40 28.64 17.13
CA ARG A 77 13.59 28.98 17.93
C ARG A 77 13.93 30.46 17.87
N LEU A 78 13.85 31.09 16.70
CA LEU A 78 14.09 32.52 16.54
C LEU A 78 13.06 33.34 17.33
N ARG A 79 11.79 33.01 17.21
CA ARG A 79 10.69 33.67 17.95
C ARG A 79 10.92 33.56 19.46
N ASP A 80 11.19 32.36 19.94
CA ASP A 80 11.36 32.11 21.39
C ASP A 80 12.63 32.79 21.92
N SER A 81 13.68 32.92 21.11
CA SER A 81 14.88 33.70 21.43
C SER A 81 14.54 35.19 21.60
N GLN A 82 13.71 35.74 20.75
CA GLN A 82 13.26 37.15 20.86
C GLN A 82 12.40 37.40 22.10
N LEU A 83 11.67 36.38 22.56
CA LEU A 83 10.83 36.42 23.75
C LEU A 83 11.62 36.12 25.06
N GLY A 84 12.87 35.72 24.94
CA GLY A 84 13.73 35.41 26.12
C GLY A 84 13.36 34.05 26.75
N GLU A 85 12.75 33.13 26.02
CA GLU A 85 12.35 31.82 26.53
C GLU A 85 13.56 30.95 26.91
N GLU A 86 13.56 30.35 28.07
CA GLU A 86 14.66 29.50 28.58
C GLU A 86 14.90 28.24 27.70
N LYS A 87 13.86 27.71 27.06
CA LYS A 87 13.94 26.51 26.20
C LYS A 87 14.85 26.66 24.97
N VAL A 88 15.17 27.93 24.59
CA VAL A 88 16.10 28.22 23.47
C VAL A 88 17.52 27.68 23.74
N LYS A 89 17.90 27.51 24.99
CA LYS A 89 19.22 27.01 25.39
C LYS A 89 19.45 25.54 24.95
N ASP A 90 18.36 24.77 24.84
CA ASP A 90 18.43 23.38 24.36
C ASP A 90 17.86 23.28 22.95
N ILE A 91 18.74 22.99 21.98
CA ILE A 91 18.41 22.87 20.57
C ILE A 91 17.44 21.69 20.28
N HIS A 92 17.45 20.66 21.13
CA HIS A 92 16.58 19.49 20.98
C HIS A 92 15.09 19.84 21.03
N ASN A 93 14.73 20.94 21.72
CA ASN A 93 13.35 21.44 21.78
C ASN A 93 12.79 21.87 20.40
N TYR A 94 13.68 22.06 19.42
CA TYR A 94 13.35 22.52 18.07
C TYR A 94 13.63 21.48 16.99
N ILE A 95 13.93 20.24 17.38
CA ILE A 95 14.09 19.11 16.48
C ILE A 95 12.79 18.32 16.45
N VAL A 96 12.10 18.34 15.31
CA VAL A 96 10.93 17.52 15.06
C VAL A 96 11.40 16.20 14.48
N LYS A 97 11.28 15.13 15.27
CA LYS A 97 11.77 13.79 14.88
C LYS A 97 10.89 13.19 13.78
N GLY A 98 11.49 12.83 12.64
CA GLY A 98 10.86 12.10 11.57
C GLY A 98 10.66 10.62 11.92
N VAL A 99 10.00 9.90 11.02
CA VAL A 99 9.62 8.49 11.25
C VAL A 99 10.83 7.56 11.34
N LEU A 100 11.90 7.83 10.58
CA LEU A 100 13.16 7.08 10.67
C LEU A 100 13.87 7.30 12.01
N TRP A 101 13.87 8.55 12.50
CA TRP A 101 14.39 8.82 13.83
C TRP A 101 13.64 8.03 14.90
N GLN A 102 12.30 8.07 14.86
CA GLN A 102 11.46 7.32 15.78
C GLN A 102 11.74 5.81 15.70
N ALA A 103 11.87 5.26 14.49
CA ALA A 103 12.18 3.85 14.29
C ALA A 103 13.56 3.46 14.83
N PHE A 104 14.58 4.34 14.65
CA PHE A 104 15.95 4.06 15.09
C PHE A 104 16.11 4.18 16.59
N THR A 105 15.38 5.09 17.23
CA THR A 105 15.48 5.31 18.68
C THR A 105 14.45 4.53 19.51
N ALA A 106 13.64 3.71 18.87
CA ALA A 106 12.64 2.88 19.57
C ALA A 106 13.31 1.93 20.57
N ASP A 107 12.68 1.74 21.74
CA ASP A 107 13.20 0.87 22.80
C ASP A 107 12.98 -0.63 22.52
N GLN A 108 12.18 -0.95 21.51
CA GLN A 108 11.92 -2.32 21.05
C GLN A 108 11.97 -2.39 19.51
N PRO A 109 12.17 -3.59 18.93
CA PRO A 109 12.07 -3.76 17.48
C PRO A 109 10.73 -3.26 16.96
N VAL A 110 10.74 -2.55 15.83
CA VAL A 110 9.55 -2.01 15.16
C VAL A 110 9.49 -2.46 13.70
N ALA A 111 8.30 -2.46 13.13
CA ALA A 111 8.11 -2.46 11.69
C ALA A 111 8.01 -1.02 11.20
N LEU A 112 8.59 -0.73 10.04
CA LEU A 112 8.55 0.56 9.37
C LEU A 112 7.98 0.39 7.97
N LEU A 113 6.89 1.05 7.67
CA LEU A 113 6.31 1.10 6.34
C LEU A 113 6.62 2.44 5.69
N ILE A 114 7.30 2.41 4.55
CA ILE A 114 7.46 3.53 3.61
C ILE A 114 6.50 3.28 2.46
N ASP A 115 5.35 3.95 2.49
CA ASP A 115 4.23 3.65 1.60
C ASP A 115 4.23 4.55 0.37
N GLU A 116 4.08 3.94 -0.83
CA GLU A 116 4.01 4.59 -2.13
C GLU A 116 5.27 5.42 -2.47
N ILE A 117 6.45 4.82 -2.32
CA ILE A 117 7.75 5.47 -2.51
C ILE A 117 7.90 6.13 -3.90
N ASP A 118 7.25 5.59 -4.90
CA ASP A 118 7.25 6.07 -6.28
C ASP A 118 6.42 7.35 -6.51
N LYS A 119 5.71 7.86 -5.51
CA LYS A 119 5.07 9.18 -5.57
C LYS A 119 6.05 10.34 -5.46
N ALA A 120 7.12 10.18 -4.71
CA ALA A 120 8.15 11.20 -4.56
C ALA A 120 8.96 11.44 -5.85
N ASP A 121 9.88 12.39 -5.77
CA ASP A 121 10.85 12.62 -6.84
C ASP A 121 11.76 11.40 -7.03
N ILE A 122 12.33 11.25 -8.24
CA ILE A 122 13.16 10.11 -8.63
C ILE A 122 14.40 9.94 -7.74
N GLU A 123 14.92 11.03 -7.19
CA GLU A 123 16.11 11.02 -6.31
C GLU A 123 15.79 10.63 -4.88
N PHE A 124 14.52 10.73 -4.45
CA PHE A 124 14.11 10.44 -3.08
C PHE A 124 14.56 9.05 -2.57
N PRO A 125 14.41 7.95 -3.33
CA PRO A 125 14.91 6.64 -2.87
C PRO A 125 16.44 6.62 -2.70
N ASN A 126 17.19 7.34 -3.57
CA ASN A 126 18.63 7.43 -3.48
C ASN A 126 19.08 8.19 -2.22
N ASP A 127 18.36 9.25 -1.85
CA ASP A 127 18.63 10.06 -0.66
C ASP A 127 18.46 9.26 0.65
N LEU A 128 17.72 8.14 0.63
CA LEU A 128 17.53 7.26 1.78
C LEU A 128 18.45 6.03 1.78
N LEU A 129 19.28 5.85 0.76
CA LEU A 129 20.08 4.64 0.61
C LEU A 129 20.99 4.36 1.80
N ARG A 130 21.72 5.38 2.25
CA ARG A 130 22.68 5.24 3.34
C ARG A 130 22.00 4.94 4.66
N GLU A 131 20.90 5.65 4.92
CA GLU A 131 20.12 5.55 6.15
C GLU A 131 19.50 4.15 6.28
N LEU A 132 18.97 3.61 5.18
CA LEU A 132 18.38 2.27 5.16
C LEU A 132 19.42 1.13 5.16
N ASP A 133 20.62 1.37 4.61
CA ASP A 133 21.69 0.39 4.65
C ASP A 133 22.32 0.30 6.04
N ARG A 134 22.76 1.44 6.56
CA ARG A 134 23.53 1.56 7.80
C ARG A 134 22.69 1.69 9.03
N MET A 135 21.39 2.05 8.85
CA MET A 135 20.46 2.34 9.93
C MET A 135 21.00 3.41 10.87
N GLU A 136 21.57 4.46 10.28
CA GLU A 136 22.12 5.62 11.01
C GLU A 136 22.06 6.86 10.13
N PHE A 137 21.94 8.03 10.74
CA PHE A 137 22.08 9.33 10.10
C PHE A 137 22.64 10.36 11.09
N TYR A 138 23.17 11.46 10.57
CA TYR A 138 23.74 12.53 11.38
C TYR A 138 22.77 13.72 11.49
N CYS A 139 22.46 14.14 12.71
CA CYS A 139 21.73 15.38 12.96
C CYS A 139 22.71 16.53 13.10
N TYR A 140 22.69 17.46 12.15
CA TYR A 140 23.68 18.54 12.09
C TYR A 140 23.51 19.57 13.20
N GLU A 141 22.29 19.85 13.60
CA GLU A 141 21.95 20.86 14.61
C GLU A 141 22.36 20.41 16.00
N THR A 142 22.13 19.15 16.35
CA THR A 142 22.53 18.57 17.65
C THR A 142 23.95 18.01 17.63
N ARG A 143 24.53 17.82 16.44
CA ARG A 143 25.84 17.18 16.19
C ARG A 143 25.89 15.73 16.70
N GLU A 144 24.76 15.03 16.59
CA GLU A 144 24.63 13.65 17.05
C GLU A 144 24.52 12.68 15.89
N LEU A 145 25.15 11.52 16.04
CA LEU A 145 24.93 10.37 15.19
C LEU A 145 23.76 9.55 15.76
N ILE A 146 22.63 9.60 15.08
CA ILE A 146 21.45 8.80 15.42
C ILE A 146 21.60 7.43 14.79
N LYS A 147 21.66 6.40 15.62
CA LYS A 147 21.87 5.02 15.21
C LYS A 147 20.76 4.12 15.72
N ALA A 148 20.32 3.16 14.89
CA ALA A 148 19.28 2.25 15.27
C ALA A 148 19.69 1.36 16.45
N ARG A 149 18.94 1.43 17.56
CA ARG A 149 19.08 0.54 18.73
C ARG A 149 18.69 -0.90 18.34
N HIS A 150 17.59 -1.00 17.61
CA HIS A 150 17.09 -2.23 17.00
C HIS A 150 16.90 -2.00 15.52
N ARG A 151 17.40 -2.90 14.66
CA ARG A 151 17.19 -2.78 13.23
C ARG A 151 15.70 -2.97 12.92
N PRO A 152 15.00 -1.98 12.39
CA PRO A 152 13.58 -2.09 12.04
C PRO A 152 13.38 -3.07 10.88
N LEU A 153 12.22 -3.73 10.86
CA LEU A 153 11.75 -4.47 9.69
C LEU A 153 11.11 -3.47 8.73
N VAL A 154 11.78 -3.19 7.62
CA VAL A 154 11.35 -2.14 6.68
C VAL A 154 10.56 -2.75 5.53
N PHE A 155 9.33 -2.26 5.35
CA PHE A 155 8.49 -2.48 4.17
C PHE A 155 8.47 -1.23 3.31
N ILE A 156 8.56 -1.41 2.02
CA ILE A 156 8.49 -0.32 1.04
C ILE A 156 7.47 -0.72 -0.01
N THR A 157 6.47 0.11 -0.27
CA THR A 157 5.48 -0.18 -1.32
C THR A 157 5.66 0.72 -2.52
N SER A 158 5.28 0.21 -3.69
CA SER A 158 5.26 0.95 -4.95
C SER A 158 4.11 0.49 -5.83
N ASN A 159 3.38 1.42 -6.42
CA ASN A 159 2.33 1.15 -7.40
C ASN A 159 2.87 1.04 -8.84
N ASN A 160 4.19 1.12 -9.00
CA ASN A 160 4.86 1.09 -10.29
C ASN A 160 4.51 2.29 -11.19
N GLU A 161 4.20 3.45 -10.57
CA GLU A 161 3.92 4.69 -11.29
C GLU A 161 5.21 5.29 -11.89
N LYS A 162 6.35 5.12 -11.18
CA LYS A 162 7.68 5.51 -11.62
C LYS A 162 8.68 4.38 -11.40
N GLU A 163 9.72 4.34 -12.22
CA GLU A 163 10.83 3.42 -12.01
C GLU A 163 11.67 3.86 -10.82
N LEU A 164 12.10 2.88 -10.03
CA LEU A 164 13.01 3.11 -8.91
C LEU A 164 14.46 2.91 -9.34
N PRO A 165 15.41 3.70 -8.81
CA PRO A 165 16.82 3.58 -9.18
C PRO A 165 17.41 2.19 -8.90
N ASP A 166 18.25 1.68 -9.81
CA ASP A 166 18.91 0.38 -9.67
C ASP A 166 19.70 0.23 -8.36
N ALA A 167 20.36 1.33 -7.95
CA ALA A 167 21.11 1.35 -6.70
C ALA A 167 20.23 1.06 -5.49
N PHE A 168 18.99 1.55 -5.50
CA PHE A 168 18.00 1.31 -4.47
C PHE A 168 17.46 -0.13 -4.54
N LEU A 169 17.09 -0.59 -5.75
CA LEU A 169 16.57 -1.95 -5.96
C LEU A 169 17.53 -3.03 -5.44
N ARG A 170 18.83 -2.89 -5.66
CA ARG A 170 19.86 -3.84 -5.20
C ARG A 170 19.97 -3.97 -3.69
N ARG A 171 19.48 -3.01 -2.93
CA ARG A 171 19.50 -3.01 -1.46
C ARG A 171 18.24 -3.60 -0.84
N CYS A 172 17.20 -3.76 -1.64
CA CYS A 172 15.93 -4.32 -1.21
C CYS A 172 15.84 -5.81 -1.54
N PHE A 173 15.06 -6.54 -0.78
CA PHE A 173 14.49 -7.81 -1.25
C PHE A 173 13.21 -7.46 -2.01
N PHE A 174 13.08 -7.92 -3.23
CA PHE A 174 12.00 -7.55 -4.13
C PHE A 174 10.92 -8.62 -4.18
N HIS A 175 9.65 -8.20 -4.11
CA HIS A 175 8.50 -9.05 -4.38
C HIS A 175 7.47 -8.30 -5.22
N TYR A 176 6.94 -8.96 -6.25
CA TYR A 176 5.85 -8.43 -7.06
C TYR A 176 4.54 -9.16 -6.74
N ILE A 177 3.57 -8.44 -6.17
CA ILE A 177 2.24 -9.00 -5.95
C ILE A 177 1.48 -8.94 -7.27
N LYS A 178 1.27 -10.12 -7.87
CA LYS A 178 0.41 -10.26 -9.04
C LYS A 178 -1.04 -10.01 -8.64
N PHE A 179 -1.83 -9.52 -9.59
CA PHE A 179 -3.26 -9.41 -9.38
C PHE A 179 -3.84 -10.81 -9.10
N PRO A 180 -4.68 -10.98 -8.06
CA PRO A 180 -5.21 -12.28 -7.68
C PRO A 180 -5.99 -12.95 -8.81
N ASP A 181 -5.78 -14.24 -9.01
CA ASP A 181 -6.65 -15.06 -9.83
C ASP A 181 -8.02 -15.27 -9.16
N ALA A 182 -8.94 -15.90 -9.87
CA ALA A 182 -10.31 -16.08 -9.38
C ALA A 182 -10.37 -16.90 -8.06
N GLU A 183 -9.51 -17.92 -7.92
CA GLU A 183 -9.46 -18.73 -6.71
C GLU A 183 -8.95 -17.93 -5.51
N THR A 184 -7.83 -17.23 -5.69
CA THR A 184 -7.24 -16.36 -4.65
C THR A 184 -8.20 -15.21 -4.30
N MET A 185 -8.85 -14.61 -5.30
CA MET A 185 -9.83 -13.55 -5.09
C MET A 185 -11.04 -14.05 -4.28
N ALA A 186 -11.54 -15.25 -4.55
CA ALA A 186 -12.63 -15.83 -3.77
C ALA A 186 -12.23 -16.02 -2.30
N LYS A 187 -10.98 -16.42 -2.03
CA LYS A 187 -10.43 -16.51 -0.66
C LYS A 187 -10.38 -15.13 0.00
N ILE A 188 -9.94 -14.10 -0.73
CA ILE A 188 -9.91 -12.71 -0.23
C ILE A 188 -11.33 -12.25 0.12
N VAL A 189 -12.28 -12.45 -0.78
CA VAL A 189 -13.69 -12.09 -0.53
C VAL A 189 -14.24 -12.83 0.69
N ALA A 190 -13.93 -14.12 0.87
CA ALA A 190 -14.39 -14.90 2.02
C ALA A 190 -13.85 -14.36 3.37
N VAL A 191 -12.64 -13.78 3.38
CA VAL A 191 -12.08 -13.11 4.56
C VAL A 191 -12.88 -11.85 4.92
N HIS A 192 -13.24 -11.05 3.92
CA HIS A 192 -13.95 -9.78 4.14
C HIS A 192 -15.46 -9.93 4.34
N PHE A 193 -16.05 -10.97 3.74
CA PHE A 193 -17.49 -11.25 3.79
C PHE A 193 -17.76 -12.70 4.22
N PRO A 194 -17.50 -13.04 5.48
CA PRO A 194 -17.79 -14.38 5.98
C PRO A 194 -19.30 -14.64 5.91
N GLY A 195 -19.70 -15.70 5.21
CA GLY A 195 -21.11 -16.06 5.05
C GLY A 195 -21.79 -15.50 3.80
N LEU A 196 -21.03 -14.88 2.87
CA LEU A 196 -21.58 -14.49 1.57
C LEU A 196 -22.11 -15.71 0.80
N LYS A 197 -23.35 -15.59 0.29
CA LYS A 197 -23.99 -16.67 -0.49
C LYS A 197 -23.16 -16.98 -1.74
N GLN A 198 -22.93 -18.27 -2.00
CA GLN A 198 -22.10 -18.74 -3.12
C GLN A 198 -22.64 -18.31 -4.50
N GLU A 199 -23.95 -18.19 -4.63
CA GLU A 199 -24.60 -17.72 -5.87
C GLU A 199 -24.23 -16.27 -6.17
N LEU A 200 -24.29 -15.37 -5.16
CA LEU A 200 -23.91 -13.97 -5.32
C LEU A 200 -22.39 -13.84 -5.53
N LEU A 201 -21.58 -14.57 -4.79
CA LEU A 201 -20.12 -14.60 -4.97
C LEU A 201 -19.78 -15.01 -6.41
N GLY A 202 -20.31 -16.10 -6.91
CA GLY A 202 -20.04 -16.60 -8.26
C GLY A 202 -20.46 -15.61 -9.36
N ALA A 203 -21.66 -15.01 -9.24
CA ALA A 203 -22.15 -14.02 -10.19
C ALA A 203 -21.30 -12.74 -10.16
N ALA A 204 -20.99 -12.22 -8.97
CA ALA A 204 -20.18 -11.02 -8.81
C ALA A 204 -18.75 -11.21 -9.32
N MET A 205 -18.11 -12.34 -9.00
CA MET A 205 -16.77 -12.68 -9.47
C MET A 205 -16.71 -12.76 -11.00
N LYS A 206 -17.68 -13.43 -11.63
CA LYS A 206 -17.76 -13.50 -13.07
C LYS A 206 -17.87 -12.11 -13.68
N THR A 207 -18.83 -11.32 -13.23
CA THR A 207 -19.04 -9.95 -13.72
C THR A 207 -17.80 -9.08 -13.53
N PHE A 208 -17.16 -9.15 -12.38
CA PHE A 208 -15.94 -8.40 -12.09
C PHE A 208 -14.82 -8.75 -13.07
N PHE A 209 -14.52 -10.04 -13.28
CA PHE A 209 -13.47 -10.45 -14.20
C PHE A 209 -13.83 -10.16 -15.66
N ASP A 210 -15.08 -10.26 -16.05
CA ASP A 210 -15.55 -9.88 -17.38
C ASP A 210 -15.30 -8.38 -17.61
N VAL A 211 -15.65 -7.51 -16.65
CA VAL A 211 -15.37 -6.08 -16.72
C VAL A 211 -13.87 -5.81 -16.74
N ARG A 212 -13.09 -6.41 -15.83
CA ARG A 212 -11.65 -6.17 -15.72
C ARG A 212 -10.87 -6.59 -16.96
N ASN A 213 -11.32 -7.63 -17.65
CA ASN A 213 -10.66 -8.18 -18.84
C ASN A 213 -11.06 -7.48 -20.15
N LEU A 214 -11.94 -6.47 -20.08
CA LEU A 214 -12.31 -5.71 -21.28
C LEU A 214 -11.08 -5.01 -21.87
N PRO A 215 -10.87 -5.14 -23.19
CA PRO A 215 -9.77 -4.46 -23.86
C PRO A 215 -10.03 -2.94 -23.90
N GLY A 216 -8.97 -2.17 -23.69
CA GLY A 216 -9.02 -0.71 -23.82
C GLY A 216 -9.41 0.05 -22.55
N LEU A 217 -9.63 -0.62 -21.41
CA LEU A 217 -9.81 0.07 -20.14
C LEU A 217 -8.54 0.84 -19.77
N LYS A 218 -8.70 2.11 -19.42
CA LYS A 218 -7.63 2.94 -18.89
C LYS A 218 -7.26 2.54 -17.47
N LYS A 219 -8.27 2.22 -16.65
CA LYS A 219 -8.10 1.78 -15.28
C LYS A 219 -8.89 0.50 -15.03
N LYS A 220 -8.19 -0.61 -14.91
CA LYS A 220 -8.81 -1.88 -14.54
C LYS A 220 -9.27 -1.85 -13.09
N PRO A 221 -10.48 -2.34 -12.77
CA PRO A 221 -10.94 -2.42 -11.38
C PRO A 221 -10.03 -3.33 -10.56
N SER A 222 -9.73 -2.90 -9.33
CA SER A 222 -8.85 -3.58 -8.38
C SER A 222 -9.63 -4.42 -7.37
N THR A 223 -8.92 -5.10 -6.48
CA THR A 223 -9.53 -5.85 -5.38
C THR A 223 -10.36 -4.95 -4.47
N SER A 224 -9.89 -3.72 -4.20
CA SER A 224 -10.63 -2.77 -3.35
C SER A 224 -11.97 -2.40 -3.97
N GLU A 225 -12.00 -2.11 -5.29
CA GLU A 225 -13.24 -1.81 -6.00
C GLU A 225 -14.20 -3.00 -6.01
N LEU A 226 -13.72 -4.25 -6.10
CA LEU A 226 -14.55 -5.43 -5.95
C LEU A 226 -15.18 -5.53 -4.56
N LEU A 227 -14.38 -5.34 -3.51
CA LEU A 227 -14.88 -5.41 -2.13
C LEU A 227 -15.91 -4.30 -1.85
N ASP A 228 -15.65 -3.08 -2.31
CA ASP A 228 -16.60 -1.97 -2.20
C ASP A 228 -17.90 -2.28 -2.97
N TRP A 229 -17.79 -2.81 -4.17
CA TRP A 229 -18.96 -3.18 -4.97
C TRP A 229 -19.79 -4.28 -4.30
N LEU A 230 -19.16 -5.33 -3.79
CA LEU A 230 -19.84 -6.39 -3.01
C LEU A 230 -20.55 -5.84 -1.78
N LYS A 231 -19.90 -4.92 -1.06
CA LYS A 231 -20.50 -4.26 0.11
C LYS A 231 -21.76 -3.49 -0.28
N LEU A 232 -21.73 -2.79 -1.42
CA LEU A 232 -22.89 -2.06 -1.92
C LEU A 232 -24.01 -3.00 -2.42
N LEU A 233 -23.67 -4.10 -3.12
CA LEU A 233 -24.65 -5.10 -3.54
C LEU A 233 -25.40 -5.70 -2.34
N LEU A 234 -24.68 -5.94 -1.23
CA LEU A 234 -25.27 -6.45 -0.01
C LEU A 234 -26.13 -5.39 0.71
N ALA A 235 -25.69 -4.14 0.73
CA ALA A 235 -26.41 -3.05 1.40
C ALA A 235 -27.74 -2.70 0.70
N GLU A 236 -27.79 -2.88 -0.62
CA GLU A 236 -28.98 -2.62 -1.45
C GLU A 236 -29.81 -3.89 -1.74
N ASP A 237 -29.49 -5.01 -1.04
CA ASP A 237 -30.18 -6.31 -1.23
C ASP A 237 -30.28 -6.76 -2.69
N ILE A 238 -29.23 -6.48 -3.50
CA ILE A 238 -29.21 -6.82 -4.92
C ILE A 238 -28.97 -8.33 -5.08
N PRO A 239 -29.91 -9.09 -5.68
CA PRO A 239 -29.77 -10.53 -5.78
C PRO A 239 -28.82 -10.95 -6.91
N ALA A 240 -28.32 -12.19 -6.84
CA ALA A 240 -27.40 -12.74 -7.83
C ALA A 240 -27.99 -12.73 -9.27
N GLU A 241 -29.28 -12.89 -9.41
CA GLU A 241 -30.01 -12.90 -10.68
C GLU A 241 -29.91 -11.55 -11.40
N ALA A 242 -29.80 -10.44 -10.66
CA ALA A 242 -29.61 -9.12 -11.25
C ALA A 242 -28.23 -8.96 -11.91
N LEU A 243 -27.25 -9.80 -11.54
CA LEU A 243 -25.92 -9.85 -12.15
C LEU A 243 -25.86 -10.89 -13.29
N GLN A 244 -26.81 -11.83 -13.32
CA GLN A 244 -26.93 -12.85 -14.35
C GLN A 244 -27.93 -12.35 -15.39
N SER A 245 -27.45 -11.88 -16.53
CA SER A 245 -28.32 -11.56 -17.65
C SER A 245 -29.00 -12.88 -18.13
N LYS A 246 -30.33 -12.97 -18.02
CA LYS A 246 -31.12 -14.11 -18.55
C LYS A 246 -31.04 -14.26 -20.09
N ASP A 247 -30.72 -13.19 -20.75
CA ASP A 247 -30.34 -13.19 -22.17
C ASP A 247 -28.85 -12.98 -22.22
N GLU A 248 -28.02 -13.80 -22.73
CA GLU A 248 -26.56 -13.71 -22.95
C GLU A 248 -26.03 -12.30 -23.35
N LYS A 249 -26.79 -11.26 -23.08
CA LYS A 249 -26.50 -9.86 -23.34
C LYS A 249 -25.80 -9.31 -22.12
N VAL A 250 -24.57 -8.89 -22.27
CA VAL A 250 -23.82 -8.15 -21.22
C VAL A 250 -24.68 -6.95 -20.82
N ALA A 251 -25.29 -7.00 -19.67
CA ALA A 251 -26.01 -5.85 -19.09
C ALA A 251 -25.01 -5.01 -18.29
N VAL A 252 -25.23 -3.69 -18.24
CA VAL A 252 -24.46 -2.84 -17.33
C VAL A 252 -24.76 -3.31 -15.91
N PRO A 253 -23.74 -3.77 -15.16
CA PRO A 253 -23.99 -4.27 -13.81
C PRO A 253 -24.51 -3.15 -12.91
N PRO A 254 -25.39 -3.45 -11.96
CA PRO A 254 -25.84 -2.45 -11.01
C PRO A 254 -24.62 -1.88 -10.26
N LEU A 255 -24.66 -0.58 -9.96
CA LEU A 255 -23.60 0.12 -9.23
C LEU A 255 -22.22 0.06 -9.91
N VAL A 256 -22.19 0.03 -11.25
CA VAL A 256 -20.96 -0.07 -12.05
C VAL A 256 -19.93 1.00 -11.71
N GLY A 257 -20.33 2.17 -11.21
CA GLY A 257 -19.46 3.23 -10.72
C GLY A 257 -18.60 2.83 -9.50
N ALA A 258 -18.92 1.73 -8.83
CA ALA A 258 -18.03 1.15 -7.82
C ALA A 258 -16.81 0.48 -8.48
N LEU A 259 -16.99 -0.15 -9.65
CA LEU A 259 -15.96 -0.87 -10.40
C LEU A 259 -15.18 0.05 -11.35
N LEU A 260 -15.87 0.91 -12.10
CA LEU A 260 -15.26 1.79 -13.10
C LEU A 260 -15.19 3.23 -12.56
N LYS A 261 -13.97 3.71 -12.34
CA LYS A 261 -13.68 5.05 -11.75
C LYS A 261 -13.31 6.09 -12.81
N ASN A 262 -13.50 5.79 -14.08
CA ASN A 262 -13.16 6.69 -15.18
C ASN A 262 -14.36 6.76 -16.15
N GLU A 263 -14.78 7.98 -16.49
CA GLU A 263 -15.92 8.23 -17.39
C GLU A 263 -15.75 7.58 -18.77
N GLN A 264 -14.52 7.57 -19.30
CA GLN A 264 -14.23 6.96 -20.60
C GLN A 264 -14.35 5.44 -20.54
N ASP A 265 -13.99 4.82 -19.40
CA ASP A 265 -14.12 3.38 -19.18
C ASP A 265 -15.59 2.98 -19.07
N VAL A 266 -16.43 3.78 -18.41
CA VAL A 266 -17.89 3.59 -18.36
C VAL A 266 -18.49 3.68 -19.77
N SER A 267 -18.15 4.72 -20.52
CA SER A 267 -18.63 4.91 -21.90
C SER A 267 -18.17 3.79 -22.84
N LEU A 268 -16.93 3.31 -22.68
CA LEU A 268 -16.42 2.16 -23.44
C LEU A 268 -17.23 0.91 -23.13
N PHE A 269 -17.46 0.64 -21.86
CA PHE A 269 -18.23 -0.51 -21.41
C PHE A 269 -19.66 -0.50 -22.00
N GLU A 270 -20.37 0.64 -21.88
CA GLU A 270 -21.73 0.81 -22.43
C GLU A 270 -21.78 0.59 -23.94
N LYS A 271 -20.79 1.12 -24.68
CA LYS A 271 -20.68 0.91 -26.15
C LYS A 271 -20.48 -0.56 -26.48
N LEU A 272 -19.62 -1.28 -25.77
CA LEU A 272 -19.40 -2.71 -26.01
C LEU A 272 -20.65 -3.54 -25.72
N VAL A 273 -21.36 -3.21 -24.63
CA VAL A 273 -22.68 -3.80 -24.33
C VAL A 273 -23.68 -3.56 -25.45
N PHE A 274 -23.76 -2.34 -25.97
CA PHE A 274 -24.65 -1.96 -27.03
C PHE A 274 -24.31 -2.66 -28.37
N MET A 275 -23.01 -2.74 -28.72
CA MET A 275 -22.56 -3.44 -29.94
C MET A 275 -22.87 -4.93 -29.91
N GLN A 276 -22.69 -5.59 -28.78
CA GLN A 276 -23.02 -7.00 -28.60
C GLN A 276 -24.54 -7.24 -28.69
N ARG A 277 -25.36 -6.24 -28.34
CA ARG A 277 -26.82 -6.32 -28.54
C ARG A 277 -27.26 -6.23 -30.01
N ASN A 278 -26.51 -5.48 -30.81
CA ASN A 278 -26.88 -5.20 -32.21
C ASN A 278 -26.27 -6.18 -33.25
N ASN A 279 -25.28 -6.98 -32.86
CA ASN A 279 -24.63 -7.97 -33.75
C ASN A 279 -25.31 -9.35 -33.71
N ARG A 280 -26.52 -9.42 -33.19
CA ARG A 280 -27.41 -10.59 -33.26
C ARG A 280 -28.76 -10.17 -33.83
#